data_9a42c464e0b81baa19ac1394e7af38e7
#
_entry.id   9a42c464e0b81baa19ac1394e7af38e7
#
_cell.length_a   1.000
_cell.length_b   1.000
_cell.length_c   1.000
_cell.angle_alpha   90.00
_cell.angle_beta   90.00
_cell.angle_gamma   90.00
#
_symmetry.space_group_name_H-M   'P 1'
#
loop_
_entity.id
_entity.type
_entity.pdbx_description
1 polymer ?
#
loop_
_entity_poly.entity_id
_entity_poly.type
_entity_poly.pdbx_seq_one_letter_code
_entity_poly.pdbx_strand_id
1 'polypeptide(L)'
;YLPTKVVWCIVGFLAIQPVEVYSLLTGWQINADNLWTTFTMMGIVHQHGGIIDCALVNLHYGFYADVYYFIYTGRFTQILCLFILGMLLGRHRFLYNEGRNLHHWRIIFIVSVLLTVIGSIVTFGILEKWLTPIYNLCILMMIVSGVVLMWYTSCRAKKALGHLCTFGRM
;
A
#
# COMPACT_ATOMS: atom_id res chain seq x y z
N TYR A 1 -21.96 6.39 -12.35
CA TYR A 1 -20.81 5.55 -12.75
C TYR A 1 -19.74 6.44 -13.35
N LEU A 2 -18.58 6.56 -12.71
CA LEU A 2 -17.43 7.27 -13.28
C LEU A 2 -16.90 6.50 -14.51
N PRO A 3 -16.57 7.20 -15.60
CA PRO A 3 -15.97 6.57 -16.76
C PRO A 3 -14.58 6.00 -16.43
N THR A 4 -14.25 4.85 -16.96
CA THR A 4 -13.01 4.10 -16.66
C THR A 4 -11.74 4.94 -16.86
N LYS A 5 -11.72 5.81 -17.89
CA LYS A 5 -10.59 6.71 -18.16
C LYS A 5 -10.31 7.66 -17.00
N VAL A 6 -11.38 8.24 -16.40
CA VAL A 6 -11.24 9.15 -15.25
C VAL A 6 -10.69 8.40 -14.03
N VAL A 7 -11.16 7.16 -13.81
CA VAL A 7 -10.66 6.35 -12.70
C VAL A 7 -9.16 6.03 -12.87
N TRP A 8 -8.68 5.73 -14.08
CA TRP A 8 -7.26 5.57 -14.35
C TRP A 8 -6.45 6.86 -14.11
N CYS A 9 -6.99 8.02 -14.46
CA CYS A 9 -6.35 9.31 -14.16
C CYS A 9 -6.24 9.53 -12.64
N ILE A 10 -7.29 9.18 -11.88
CA ILE A 10 -7.27 9.28 -10.40
C ILE A 10 -6.20 8.34 -9.82
N VAL A 11 -6.13 7.09 -10.30
CA VAL A 11 -5.10 6.13 -9.86
C VAL A 11 -3.70 6.68 -10.16
N GLY A 12 -3.46 7.18 -11.36
CA GLY A 12 -2.18 7.78 -11.75
C GLY A 12 -1.82 8.98 -10.86
N PHE A 13 -2.77 9.88 -10.60
CA PHE A 13 -2.57 11.03 -9.72
C PHE A 13 -2.22 10.60 -8.28
N LEU A 14 -2.95 9.63 -7.71
CA LEU A 14 -2.68 9.13 -6.37
C LEU A 14 -1.35 8.36 -6.28
N ALA A 15 -0.96 7.66 -7.35
CA ALA A 15 0.29 6.91 -7.40
C ALA A 15 1.53 7.84 -7.36
N ILE A 16 1.41 9.07 -7.87
CA ILE A 16 2.48 10.08 -7.84
C ILE A 16 2.68 10.64 -6.43
N GLN A 17 1.83 10.33 -5.46
CA GLN A 17 1.92 10.83 -4.09
C GLN A 17 1.86 12.37 -4.02
N PRO A 18 0.72 13.00 -4.35
CA PRO A 18 0.61 14.45 -4.52
C PRO A 18 1.02 15.25 -3.26
N VAL A 19 0.83 14.70 -2.07
CA VAL A 19 1.23 15.34 -0.80
C VAL A 19 2.76 15.44 -0.70
N GLU A 20 3.47 14.37 -1.05
CA GLU A 20 4.93 14.36 -1.04
C GLU A 20 5.52 15.25 -2.13
N VAL A 21 4.91 15.26 -3.32
CA VAL A 21 5.31 16.18 -4.40
C VAL A 21 5.12 17.63 -3.96
N TYR A 22 4.00 17.97 -3.33
CA TYR A 22 3.74 19.29 -2.78
C TYR A 22 4.78 19.68 -1.72
N SER A 23 5.10 18.76 -0.82
CA SER A 23 6.14 18.94 0.21
C SER A 23 7.51 19.23 -0.42
N LEU A 24 7.89 18.50 -1.47
CA LEU A 24 9.15 18.72 -2.19
C LEU A 24 9.22 20.09 -2.89
N LEU A 25 8.11 20.50 -3.50
CA LEU A 25 8.05 21.77 -4.27
C LEU A 25 8.00 23.01 -3.38
N THR A 26 7.31 22.94 -2.25
CA THR A 26 7.09 24.10 -1.37
C THR A 26 8.03 24.15 -0.18
N GLY A 27 8.79 23.08 0.07
CA GLY A 27 9.58 22.92 1.30
C GLY A 27 8.71 22.73 2.56
N TRP A 28 7.37 22.61 2.39
CA TRP A 28 6.46 22.41 3.50
C TRP A 28 6.63 20.97 4.03
N GLN A 29 6.97 20.87 5.31
CA GLN A 29 7.08 19.58 5.99
C GLN A 29 6.08 19.53 7.14
N ILE A 30 5.41 18.39 7.25
CA ILE A 30 4.60 18.08 8.42
C ILE A 30 5.55 17.94 9.61
N ASN A 31 5.28 18.65 10.71
CA ASN A 31 6.12 18.57 11.90
C ASN A 31 5.99 17.17 12.54
N ALA A 32 7.01 16.34 12.31
CA ALA A 32 7.05 14.97 12.81
C ALA A 32 7.36 14.87 14.30
N ASP A 33 7.96 15.92 14.91
CA ASP A 33 8.40 15.87 16.30
C ASP A 33 7.22 15.68 17.26
N ASN A 34 6.13 16.40 17.01
CA ASN A 34 4.90 16.25 17.80
C ASN A 34 4.27 14.85 17.63
N LEU A 35 4.39 14.23 16.46
CA LEU A 35 3.88 12.91 16.20
C LEU A 35 4.66 11.85 16.99
N TRP A 36 6.00 11.90 16.92
CA TRP A 36 6.85 10.94 17.61
C TRP A 36 6.78 11.09 19.13
N THR A 37 6.68 12.31 19.65
CA THR A 37 6.44 12.55 21.08
C THR A 37 5.10 11.97 21.53
N THR A 38 4.05 12.11 20.73
CA THR A 38 2.72 11.52 21.01
C THR A 38 2.80 10.00 21.07
N PHE A 39 3.44 9.34 20.09
CA PHE A 39 3.62 7.89 20.10
C PHE A 39 4.46 7.40 21.28
N THR A 40 5.50 8.14 21.65
CA THR A 40 6.33 7.79 22.82
C THR A 40 5.52 7.89 24.11
N MET A 41 4.72 8.94 24.27
CA MET A 41 3.85 9.11 25.45
C MET A 41 2.78 8.00 25.51
N MET A 42 2.17 7.64 24.38
CA MET A 42 1.23 6.50 24.31
C MET A 42 1.93 5.21 24.71
N GLY A 43 3.15 4.96 24.22
CA GLY A 43 3.94 3.77 24.57
C GLY A 43 4.22 3.66 26.06
N ILE A 44 4.56 4.76 26.74
CA ILE A 44 4.78 4.81 28.19
C ILE A 44 3.49 4.45 28.95
N VAL A 45 2.34 5.03 28.54
CA VAL A 45 1.05 4.74 29.18
C VAL A 45 0.65 3.28 28.97
N HIS A 46 0.90 2.70 27.78
CA HIS A 46 0.61 1.29 27.53
C HIS A 46 1.50 0.33 28.36
N GLN A 47 2.72 0.74 28.72
CA GLN A 47 3.63 -0.09 29.52
C GLN A 47 3.35 0.01 31.04
N HIS A 48 2.92 1.15 31.53
CA HIS A 48 2.82 1.43 32.96
C HIS A 48 1.42 1.81 33.45
N GLY A 49 0.51 2.15 32.53
CA GLY A 49 -0.86 2.57 32.86
C GLY A 49 -1.84 1.41 33.04
N GLY A 50 -2.98 1.72 33.66
CA GLY A 50 -4.11 0.80 33.77
C GLY A 50 -4.92 0.73 32.46
N ILE A 51 -5.86 -0.21 32.40
CA ILE A 51 -6.74 -0.42 31.21
C ILE A 51 -7.51 0.89 30.88
N ILE A 52 -7.97 1.61 31.90
CA ILE A 52 -8.70 2.88 31.71
C ILE A 52 -7.79 3.96 31.14
N ASP A 53 -6.55 4.06 31.62
CA ASP A 53 -5.57 5.03 31.14
C ASP A 53 -5.21 4.76 29.66
N CYS A 54 -5.01 3.50 29.32
CA CYS A 54 -4.78 3.08 27.94
C CYS A 54 -5.98 3.41 27.04
N ALA A 55 -7.20 3.17 27.50
CA ALA A 55 -8.40 3.49 26.75
C ALA A 55 -8.56 5.01 26.51
N LEU A 56 -8.33 5.81 27.54
CA LEU A 56 -8.41 7.28 27.46
C LEU A 56 -7.34 7.86 26.55
N VAL A 57 -6.10 7.38 26.63
CA VAL A 57 -5.01 7.81 25.76
C VAL A 57 -5.28 7.45 24.31
N ASN A 58 -5.76 6.24 24.04
CA ASN A 58 -6.13 5.84 22.67
C ASN A 58 -7.30 6.67 22.12
N LEU A 59 -8.30 6.98 22.94
CA LEU A 59 -9.44 7.78 22.53
C LEU A 59 -9.04 9.24 22.24
N HIS A 60 -8.15 9.81 23.04
CA HIS A 60 -7.80 11.24 22.95
C HIS A 60 -6.67 11.51 21.95
N TYR A 61 -5.64 10.68 21.95
CA TYR A 61 -4.43 10.87 21.12
C TYR A 61 -4.29 9.85 19.99
N GLY A 62 -4.80 8.62 20.16
CA GLY A 62 -4.58 7.53 19.21
C GLY A 62 -5.15 7.85 17.85
N PHE A 63 -6.40 8.26 17.76
CA PHE A 63 -7.04 8.59 16.48
C PHE A 63 -6.30 9.73 15.76
N TYR A 64 -5.93 10.77 16.49
CA TYR A 64 -5.20 11.91 15.93
C TYR A 64 -3.80 11.50 15.45
N ALA A 65 -3.07 10.74 16.27
CA ALA A 65 -1.73 10.26 15.92
C ALA A 65 -1.76 9.35 14.70
N ASP A 66 -2.73 8.42 14.62
CA ASP A 66 -2.87 7.51 13.50
C ASP A 66 -3.20 8.24 12.19
N VAL A 67 -4.19 9.14 12.20
CA VAL A 67 -4.57 9.93 11.01
C VAL A 67 -3.39 10.77 10.54
N TYR A 68 -2.70 11.45 11.48
CA TYR A 68 -1.56 12.28 11.17
C TYR A 68 -0.39 11.46 10.60
N TYR A 69 -0.14 10.26 11.18
CA TYR A 69 0.85 9.32 10.67
C TYR A 69 0.54 8.85 9.27
N PHE A 70 -0.72 8.50 8.97
CA PHE A 70 -1.13 8.09 7.63
C PHE A 70 -0.93 9.19 6.58
N ILE A 71 -1.17 10.44 6.95
CA ILE A 71 -0.94 11.59 6.07
C ILE A 71 0.56 11.84 5.92
N TYR A 72 1.31 11.85 7.03
CA TYR A 72 2.76 12.09 7.06
C TYR A 72 3.56 11.07 6.24
N THR A 73 3.18 9.80 6.30
CA THR A 73 3.86 8.73 5.57
C THR A 73 3.35 8.52 4.14
N GLY A 74 2.37 9.32 3.67
CA GLY A 74 1.74 9.15 2.36
C GLY A 74 0.92 7.86 2.22
N ARG A 75 0.75 7.10 3.31
CA ARG A 75 0.00 5.82 3.29
C ARG A 75 -1.47 5.99 2.94
N PHE A 76 -2.06 7.12 3.28
CA PHE A 76 -3.45 7.40 2.95
C PHE A 76 -3.69 7.38 1.43
N THR A 77 -2.87 8.11 0.68
CA THR A 77 -2.93 8.16 -0.79
C THR A 77 -2.60 6.82 -1.41
N GLN A 78 -1.64 6.09 -0.84
CA GLN A 78 -1.26 4.74 -1.27
C GLN A 78 -2.39 3.73 -1.10
N ILE A 79 -3.03 3.68 0.07
CA ILE A 79 -4.15 2.76 0.35
C ILE A 79 -5.32 3.07 -0.57
N LEU A 80 -5.67 4.34 -0.76
CA LEU A 80 -6.74 4.77 -1.65
C LEU A 80 -6.44 4.36 -3.11
N CYS A 81 -5.21 4.57 -3.57
CA CYS A 81 -4.74 4.15 -4.89
C CYS A 81 -4.91 2.63 -5.09
N LEU A 82 -4.46 1.83 -4.12
CA LEU A 82 -4.56 0.37 -4.17
C LEU A 82 -6.00 -0.13 -4.16
N PHE A 83 -6.86 0.51 -3.36
CA PHE A 83 -8.28 0.17 -3.31
C PHE A 83 -8.96 0.41 -4.66
N ILE A 84 -8.74 1.58 -5.27
CA ILE A 84 -9.30 1.92 -6.59
C ILE A 84 -8.72 1.00 -7.68
N LEU A 85 -7.42 0.69 -7.61
CA LEU A 85 -6.77 -0.25 -8.52
C LEU A 85 -7.40 -1.65 -8.42
N GLY A 86 -7.60 -2.16 -7.19
CA GLY A 86 -8.26 -3.44 -6.95
C GLY A 86 -9.68 -3.48 -7.52
N MET A 87 -10.45 -2.39 -7.35
CA MET A 87 -11.77 -2.23 -7.93
C MET A 87 -11.73 -2.26 -9.48
N LEU A 88 -10.75 -1.59 -10.10
CA LEU A 88 -10.57 -1.62 -11.56
C LEU A 88 -10.23 -3.03 -12.07
N LEU A 89 -9.31 -3.73 -11.39
CA LEU A 89 -8.93 -5.09 -11.74
C LEU A 89 -10.13 -6.05 -11.66
N GLY A 90 -10.97 -5.89 -10.63
CA GLY A 90 -12.21 -6.64 -10.47
C GLY A 90 -13.24 -6.31 -11.56
N ARG A 91 -13.45 -5.02 -11.86
CA ARG A 91 -14.40 -4.54 -12.89
C ARG A 91 -14.04 -5.05 -14.29
N HIS A 92 -12.76 -5.09 -14.62
CA HIS A 92 -12.27 -5.58 -15.90
C HIS A 92 -12.05 -7.09 -15.95
N ARG A 93 -12.43 -7.83 -14.89
CA ARG A 93 -12.20 -9.28 -14.76
C ARG A 93 -10.74 -9.68 -15.04
N PHE A 94 -9.79 -8.78 -14.75
CA PHE A 94 -8.39 -8.96 -15.09
C PHE A 94 -7.74 -10.12 -14.31
N LEU A 95 -8.34 -10.51 -13.18
CA LEU A 95 -7.93 -11.67 -12.38
C LEU A 95 -8.39 -13.00 -12.98
N TYR A 96 -9.33 -12.99 -13.92
CA TYR A 96 -9.80 -14.20 -14.59
C TYR A 96 -8.91 -14.54 -15.79
N ASN A 97 -8.60 -15.83 -15.94
CA ASN A 97 -7.79 -16.30 -17.07
C ASN A 97 -8.65 -16.43 -18.33
N GLU A 98 -8.70 -15.39 -19.11
CA GLU A 98 -9.26 -15.39 -20.47
C GLU A 98 -8.14 -15.48 -21.53
N GLY A 99 -7.04 -16.17 -21.23
CA GLY A 99 -5.90 -16.38 -22.14
C GLY A 99 -4.98 -15.16 -22.32
N ARG A 100 -5.53 -14.02 -22.70
CA ARG A 100 -4.78 -12.76 -22.90
C ARG A 100 -4.27 -12.18 -21.56
N ASN A 101 -5.04 -12.35 -20.49
CA ASN A 101 -4.71 -11.77 -19.21
C ASN A 101 -3.46 -12.38 -18.56
N LEU A 102 -3.21 -13.66 -18.78
CA LEU A 102 -2.02 -14.34 -18.24
C LEU A 102 -0.72 -13.76 -18.80
N HIS A 103 -0.72 -13.37 -20.08
CA HIS A 103 0.44 -12.72 -20.71
C HIS A 103 0.71 -11.36 -20.06
N HIS A 104 -0.32 -10.55 -19.83
CA HIS A 104 -0.17 -9.27 -19.13
C HIS A 104 0.35 -9.45 -17.70
N TRP A 105 -0.14 -10.46 -16.96
CA TRP A 105 0.36 -10.76 -15.63
C TRP A 105 1.83 -11.17 -15.60
N ARG A 106 2.33 -11.89 -16.63
CA ARG A 106 3.76 -12.18 -16.76
C ARG A 106 4.59 -10.94 -16.97
N ILE A 107 4.13 -10.01 -17.82
CA ILE A 107 4.82 -8.74 -18.05
C ILE A 107 4.84 -7.91 -16.75
N ILE A 108 3.70 -7.77 -16.08
CA ILE A 108 3.59 -7.04 -14.81
C ILE A 108 4.56 -7.63 -13.77
N PHE A 109 4.62 -8.95 -13.67
CA PHE A 109 5.52 -9.63 -12.74
C PHE A 109 6.99 -9.29 -13.03
N ILE A 110 7.44 -9.44 -14.27
CA ILE A 110 8.82 -9.18 -14.67
C ILE A 110 9.18 -7.70 -14.43
N VAL A 111 8.32 -6.78 -14.84
CA VAL A 111 8.52 -5.34 -14.64
C VAL A 111 8.56 -4.99 -13.15
N SER A 112 7.66 -5.55 -12.34
CA SER A 112 7.64 -5.30 -10.89
C SER A 112 8.88 -5.85 -10.19
N VAL A 113 9.39 -7.03 -10.59
CA VAL A 113 10.65 -7.59 -10.07
C VAL A 113 11.82 -6.67 -10.42
N LEU A 114 11.93 -6.24 -11.68
CA LEU A 114 13.00 -5.34 -12.11
C LEU A 114 12.97 -4.01 -11.35
N LEU A 115 11.78 -3.40 -11.23
CA LEU A 115 11.61 -2.15 -10.48
C LEU A 115 11.91 -2.31 -8.99
N THR A 116 11.57 -3.46 -8.40
CA THR A 116 11.88 -3.76 -6.99
C THR A 116 13.38 -3.90 -6.79
N VAL A 117 14.09 -4.59 -7.68
CA VAL A 117 15.57 -4.72 -7.62
C VAL A 117 16.23 -3.36 -7.80
N ILE A 118 15.81 -2.57 -8.79
CA ILE A 118 16.35 -1.23 -9.02
C ILE A 118 16.07 -0.34 -7.80
N GLY A 119 14.82 -0.37 -7.29
CA GLY A 119 14.41 0.40 -6.12
C GLY A 119 15.24 0.07 -4.88
N SER A 120 15.55 -1.19 -4.64
CA SER A 120 16.39 -1.61 -3.50
C SER A 120 17.82 -1.05 -3.57
N ILE A 121 18.33 -0.75 -4.77
CA ILE A 121 19.67 -0.16 -4.96
C ILE A 121 19.61 1.36 -4.81
N VAL A 122 18.53 2.00 -5.26
CA VAL A 122 18.40 3.48 -5.36
C VAL A 122 17.86 4.13 -4.08
N THR A 123 17.26 3.37 -3.16
CA THR A 123 16.58 3.89 -1.94
C THR A 123 17.53 4.53 -0.90
N PHE A 124 18.74 4.91 -1.26
CA PHE A 124 19.66 5.59 -0.37
C PHE A 124 19.78 7.07 -0.73
N GLY A 125 18.96 7.95 -0.10
CA GLY A 125 19.15 9.39 -0.26
C GLY A 125 17.92 10.25 0.01
N ILE A 126 17.99 11.52 -0.38
CA ILE A 126 16.99 12.59 -0.14
C ILE A 126 15.59 12.25 -0.70
N LEU A 127 15.51 11.37 -1.71
CA LEU A 127 14.26 10.93 -2.34
C LEU A 127 13.61 9.72 -1.66
N GLU A 128 14.17 9.23 -0.56
CA GLU A 128 13.70 8.01 0.12
C GLU A 128 12.20 8.08 0.48
N LYS A 129 11.75 9.20 1.06
CA LYS A 129 10.34 9.37 1.44
C LYS A 129 9.39 9.27 0.27
N TRP A 130 9.74 9.82 -0.88
CA TRP A 130 8.90 9.81 -2.07
C TRP A 130 8.96 8.47 -2.81
N LEU A 131 10.12 7.84 -2.87
CA LEU A 131 10.32 6.56 -3.56
C LEU A 131 9.77 5.37 -2.77
N THR A 132 9.76 5.42 -1.44
CA THR A 132 9.28 4.32 -0.58
C THR A 132 7.85 3.88 -0.90
N PRO A 133 6.84 4.76 -1.06
CA PRO A 133 5.49 4.33 -1.41
C PRO A 133 5.42 3.67 -2.79
N ILE A 134 6.18 4.16 -3.77
CA ILE A 134 6.26 3.58 -5.12
C ILE A 134 6.93 2.21 -5.06
N TYR A 135 8.00 2.08 -4.30
CA TYR A 135 8.69 0.81 -4.06
C TYR A 135 7.77 -0.23 -3.41
N ASN A 136 7.02 0.15 -2.39
CA ASN A 136 6.03 -0.71 -1.75
C ASN A 136 4.92 -1.16 -2.72
N LEU A 137 4.49 -0.27 -3.62
CA LEU A 137 3.54 -0.60 -4.69
C LEU A 137 4.12 -1.66 -5.65
N CYS A 138 5.39 -1.52 -6.03
CA CYS A 138 6.08 -2.50 -6.88
C CYS A 138 6.17 -3.87 -6.21
N ILE A 139 6.53 -3.93 -4.92
CA ILE A 139 6.55 -5.18 -4.13
C ILE A 139 5.16 -5.82 -4.11
N LEU A 140 4.12 -5.03 -3.83
CA LEU A 140 2.75 -5.54 -3.81
C LEU A 140 2.35 -6.11 -5.17
N MET A 141 2.64 -5.40 -6.27
CA MET A 141 2.32 -5.86 -7.62
C MET A 141 3.11 -7.11 -7.98
N MET A 142 4.35 -7.26 -7.53
CA MET A 142 5.15 -8.47 -7.66
C MET A 142 4.48 -9.65 -6.96
N ILE A 143 4.03 -9.47 -5.71
CA ILE A 143 3.36 -10.53 -4.94
C ILE A 143 2.03 -10.92 -5.59
N VAL A 144 1.18 -9.95 -5.92
CA VAL A 144 -0.14 -10.21 -6.54
C VAL A 144 0.00 -10.91 -7.88
N SER A 145 0.88 -10.43 -8.76
CA SER A 145 1.12 -11.06 -10.06
C SER A 145 1.74 -12.45 -9.92
N GLY A 146 2.64 -12.66 -8.95
CA GLY A 146 3.20 -13.96 -8.62
C GLY A 146 2.13 -14.95 -8.18
N VAL A 147 1.23 -14.57 -7.28
CA VAL A 147 0.11 -15.41 -6.82
C VAL A 147 -0.83 -15.75 -7.98
N VAL A 148 -1.19 -14.79 -8.83
CA VAL A 148 -2.03 -15.02 -10.01
C VAL A 148 -1.37 -16.00 -10.97
N LEU A 149 -0.09 -15.82 -11.27
CA LEU A 149 0.67 -16.73 -12.14
C LEU A 149 0.73 -18.14 -11.54
N MET A 150 1.04 -18.26 -10.25
CA MET A 150 1.09 -19.56 -9.56
C MET A 150 -0.27 -20.27 -9.59
N TRP A 151 -1.37 -19.52 -9.40
CA TRP A 151 -2.72 -20.07 -9.46
C TRP A 151 -3.06 -20.68 -10.81
N TYR A 152 -2.68 -20.01 -11.89
CA TYR A 152 -3.06 -20.47 -13.26
C TYR A 152 -2.04 -21.41 -13.91
N THR A 153 -0.77 -21.41 -13.49
CA THR A 153 0.28 -22.24 -14.11
C THR A 153 0.56 -23.53 -13.36
N SER A 154 0.31 -23.59 -12.03
CA SER A 154 0.69 -24.74 -11.21
C SER A 154 -0.50 -25.39 -10.51
N CYS A 155 -0.77 -26.66 -10.86
CA CYS A 155 -1.79 -27.46 -10.17
C CYS A 155 -1.49 -27.68 -8.67
N ARG A 156 -0.21 -27.79 -8.29
CA ARG A 156 0.20 -27.94 -6.89
C ARG A 156 -0.04 -26.65 -6.10
N ALA A 157 0.33 -25.50 -6.67
CA ALA A 157 0.09 -24.20 -6.05
C ALA A 157 -1.40 -23.90 -5.92
N LYS A 158 -2.22 -24.27 -6.92
CA LYS A 158 -3.68 -24.14 -6.85
C LYS A 158 -4.29 -24.92 -5.68
N LYS A 159 -3.80 -26.14 -5.40
CA LYS A 159 -4.25 -26.92 -4.24
C LYS A 159 -3.83 -26.24 -2.92
N ALA A 160 -2.59 -25.80 -2.80
CA ALA A 160 -2.09 -25.11 -1.59
C ALA A 160 -2.84 -23.80 -1.31
N LEU A 161 -3.02 -22.97 -2.34
CA LEU A 161 -3.78 -21.71 -2.23
C LEU A 161 -5.27 -21.96 -1.98
N GLY A 162 -5.84 -23.08 -2.47
CA GLY A 162 -7.21 -23.49 -2.19
C GLY A 162 -7.47 -23.73 -0.68
N HIS A 163 -6.50 -24.26 0.05
CA HIS A 163 -6.60 -24.38 1.50
C HIS A 163 -6.66 -23.01 2.18
N LEU A 164 -5.90 -22.02 1.72
CA LEU A 164 -5.98 -20.65 2.25
C LEU A 164 -7.34 -20.00 1.99
N CYS A 165 -8.00 -20.29 0.86
CA CYS A 165 -9.36 -19.82 0.59
C CYS A 165 -10.39 -20.36 1.58
N THR A 166 -10.15 -21.54 2.18
CA THR A 166 -11.05 -22.12 3.21
C THR A 166 -10.99 -21.30 4.49
N PHE A 167 -9.81 -20.80 4.87
CA PHE A 167 -9.67 -19.92 6.05
C PHE A 167 -10.31 -18.54 5.84
N GLY A 168 -10.37 -18.03 4.62
CA GLY A 168 -11.01 -16.74 4.32
C GLY A 168 -12.55 -16.80 4.26
N ARG A 169 -13.16 -18.00 4.36
CA ARG A 169 -14.62 -18.19 4.40
C ARG A 169 -15.16 -18.34 5.84
N MET A 170 -14.29 -18.46 6.84
CA MET A 170 -14.65 -18.46 8.26
C MET A 170 -14.71 -17.03 8.80
#